data_7aca81486b9767d22abe0bcd25b3666e
#
_entry.id   7aca81486b9767d22abe0bcd25b3666e
#
_cell.length_a   1.000
_cell.length_b   1.000
_cell.length_c   1.000
_cell.angle_alpha   90.00
_cell.angle_beta   90.00
_cell.angle_gamma   90.00
#
_symmetry.space_group_name_H-M   'P 1'
#
loop_
_entity.id
_entity.type
_entity.pdbx_description
1 polymer ?
#
loop_
_entity_poly.entity_id
_entity_poly.type
_entity_poly.pdbx_seq_one_letter_code
_entity_poly.pdbx_strand_id
1 'polypeptide(L)'
;LLALLYSQRRRGSALIPQDPGLVRTLSVFHNIFMGRLHMNGAWYNLLNLARPMRGEIEKIEPIVARLGLEDEMFTPAGELSGGQRQRTAVGRALYQQGDVVLGDEPVSAVDGHQARTVLDAIAEAYETVVLAMHDVDLALAYTDRIVGLNGGRVVMDAPSSGLTRGDLDSLYER
;
A
#
# COMPACT_ATOMS: atom_id res chain seq x y z
N LEU A 1 -2.15 -7.02 15.85
CA LEU A 1 -0.79 -6.56 15.55
C LEU A 1 -0.82 -5.15 14.95
N LEU A 2 -1.57 -4.95 13.85
CA LEU A 2 -1.69 -3.64 13.18
C LEU A 2 -2.22 -2.54 14.11
N ALA A 3 -3.21 -2.83 14.99
CA ALA A 3 -3.73 -1.85 15.95
C ALA A 3 -2.68 -1.39 16.98
N LEU A 4 -1.76 -2.28 17.39
CA LEU A 4 -0.65 -1.95 18.29
C LEU A 4 0.41 -1.09 17.60
N LEU A 5 0.69 -1.36 16.31
CA LEU A 5 1.63 -0.59 15.48
C LEU A 5 1.05 0.79 15.12
N TYR A 6 -0.29 0.89 14.98
CA TYR A 6 -0.98 2.15 14.71
C TYR A 6 -0.88 3.16 15.86
N SER A 7 -0.75 2.69 17.12
CA SER A 7 -0.60 3.56 18.29
C SER A 7 0.78 4.21 18.40
N GLN A 8 1.77 3.65 17.73
CA GLN A 8 3.14 4.19 17.67
C GLN A 8 3.31 5.07 16.42
N ARG A 9 2.69 6.25 16.38
CA ARG A 9 2.97 7.28 15.36
C ARG A 9 4.45 7.69 15.42
N ARG A 10 5.32 6.86 14.90
CA ARG A 10 6.66 7.30 14.49
C ARG A 10 6.48 8.14 13.23
N ARG A 11 7.06 9.33 13.22
CA ARG A 11 7.25 10.10 12.00
C ARG A 11 8.03 9.18 11.07
N GLY A 12 7.42 8.75 9.96
CA GLY A 12 8.09 7.89 8.98
C GLY A 12 7.45 6.53 8.73
N SER A 13 6.25 6.21 9.23
CA SER A 13 5.52 4.99 8.86
C SER A 13 4.30 5.29 8.00
N ALA A 14 4.11 4.52 6.93
CA ALA A 14 2.92 4.54 6.09
C ALA A 14 2.06 3.29 6.32
N LEU A 15 0.76 3.39 6.05
CA LEU A 15 -0.18 2.29 6.17
C LEU A 15 -0.96 2.11 4.87
N ILE A 16 -1.04 0.86 4.40
CA ILE A 16 -1.91 0.43 3.32
C ILE A 16 -2.94 -0.52 3.96
N PRO A 17 -4.14 -0.04 4.29
CA PRO A 17 -5.17 -0.89 4.90
C PRO A 17 -5.86 -1.77 3.86
N GLN A 18 -6.46 -2.88 4.29
CA GLN A 18 -7.24 -3.78 3.45
C GLN A 18 -8.43 -3.06 2.79
N ASP A 19 -9.21 -2.29 3.56
CA ASP A 19 -10.14 -1.32 2.98
C ASP A 19 -9.35 -0.06 2.62
N PRO A 20 -9.27 0.31 1.33
CA PRO A 20 -8.49 1.47 0.88
C PRO A 20 -8.78 2.79 1.60
N GLY A 21 -9.96 2.93 2.21
CA GLY A 21 -10.34 4.11 2.98
C GLY A 21 -10.22 5.40 2.15
N LEU A 22 -10.60 5.35 0.87
CA LEU A 22 -10.53 6.48 -0.04
C LEU A 22 -11.77 7.37 0.12
N VAL A 23 -11.58 8.67 -0.04
CA VAL A 23 -12.69 9.62 -0.15
C VAL A 23 -13.25 9.49 -1.56
N ARG A 24 -14.43 8.85 -1.67
CA ARG A 24 -15.03 8.43 -2.95
C ARG A 24 -15.36 9.57 -3.90
N THR A 25 -15.66 10.75 -3.37
CA THR A 25 -15.98 11.96 -4.15
C THR A 25 -14.73 12.70 -4.65
N LEU A 26 -13.57 12.36 -4.13
CA LEU A 26 -12.28 12.94 -4.54
C LEU A 26 -11.60 12.06 -5.58
N SER A 27 -10.81 12.67 -6.47
CA SER A 27 -10.08 11.95 -7.52
C SER A 27 -8.91 11.14 -6.95
N VAL A 28 -8.31 10.29 -7.81
CA VAL A 28 -7.06 9.56 -7.53
C VAL A 28 -5.98 10.54 -7.05
N PHE A 29 -5.77 11.63 -7.78
CA PHE A 29 -4.81 12.67 -7.39
C PHE A 29 -5.02 13.16 -5.95
N HIS A 30 -6.24 13.55 -5.61
CA HIS A 30 -6.54 14.07 -4.27
C HIS A 30 -6.36 13.03 -3.17
N ASN A 31 -6.77 11.78 -3.43
CA ASN A 31 -6.57 10.69 -2.47
C ASN A 31 -5.09 10.39 -2.24
N ILE A 32 -4.25 10.45 -3.26
CA ILE A 32 -2.79 10.31 -3.14
C ILE A 32 -2.21 11.52 -2.39
N PHE A 33 -2.60 12.74 -2.78
CA PHE A 33 -2.16 13.99 -2.14
C PHE A 33 -2.44 13.99 -0.63
N MET A 34 -3.52 13.38 -0.18
CA MET A 34 -3.86 13.26 1.24
C MET A 34 -2.78 12.56 2.08
N GLY A 35 -1.88 11.80 1.48
CA GLY A 35 -0.76 11.16 2.18
C GLY A 35 0.16 12.16 2.91
N ARG A 36 0.25 13.40 2.41
CA ARG A 36 1.11 14.45 2.99
C ARG A 36 0.37 15.65 3.58
N LEU A 37 -0.92 15.55 3.86
CA LEU A 37 -1.66 16.69 4.46
C LEU A 37 -1.04 17.17 5.77
N HIS A 38 -0.48 16.27 6.56
CA HIS A 38 0.15 16.58 7.85
C HIS A 38 1.48 17.34 7.72
N MET A 39 2.09 17.33 6.53
CA MET A 39 3.37 18.00 6.24
C MET A 39 3.18 19.42 5.70
N ASN A 40 1.98 19.75 5.25
CA ASN A 40 1.69 21.02 4.58
C ASN A 40 0.82 21.93 5.46
N GLY A 41 0.91 23.23 5.23
CA GLY A 41 0.03 24.19 5.86
C GLY A 41 -1.43 24.07 5.38
N ALA A 42 -2.40 24.40 6.24
CA ALA A 42 -3.82 24.26 5.95
C ALA A 42 -4.27 24.98 4.67
N TRP A 43 -3.78 26.19 4.42
CA TRP A 43 -4.09 26.95 3.20
C TRP A 43 -3.56 26.27 1.93
N TYR A 44 -2.35 25.73 1.99
CA TYR A 44 -1.77 24.99 0.88
C TYR A 44 -2.60 23.72 0.55
N ASN A 45 -3.01 23.01 1.59
CA ASN A 45 -3.86 21.83 1.44
C ASN A 45 -5.22 22.21 0.84
N LEU A 46 -5.86 23.25 1.33
CA LEU A 46 -7.16 23.72 0.83
C LEU A 46 -7.08 24.13 -0.65
N LEU A 47 -6.04 24.85 -1.03
CA LEU A 47 -5.83 25.26 -2.43
C LEU A 47 -5.66 24.04 -3.34
N ASN A 48 -4.86 23.05 -2.95
CA ASN A 48 -4.68 21.81 -3.72
C ASN A 48 -5.93 20.95 -3.79
N LEU A 49 -6.76 20.92 -2.73
CA LEU A 49 -8.04 20.22 -2.75
C LEU A 49 -9.07 20.92 -3.66
N ALA A 50 -9.03 22.25 -3.77
CA ALA A 50 -9.90 23.01 -4.66
C ALA A 50 -9.41 22.99 -6.11
N ARG A 51 -8.11 23.10 -6.30
CA ARG A 51 -7.45 23.10 -7.62
C ARG A 51 -6.03 22.56 -7.50
N PRO A 52 -5.74 21.36 -8.05
CA PRO A 52 -4.42 20.78 -8.06
C PRO A 52 -3.35 21.74 -8.58
N MET A 53 -2.33 21.99 -7.78
CA MET A 53 -1.21 22.85 -8.19
C MET A 53 -0.23 22.04 -9.03
N ARG A 54 0.34 22.68 -10.05
CA ARG A 54 1.26 22.03 -11.00
C ARG A 54 2.42 21.29 -10.30
N GLY A 55 3.02 21.90 -9.30
CA GLY A 55 4.12 21.27 -8.55
C GLY A 55 3.74 20.02 -7.77
N GLU A 56 2.46 19.84 -7.40
CA GLU A 56 1.98 18.60 -6.77
C GLU A 56 1.62 17.56 -7.82
N ILE A 57 1.08 17.99 -8.97
CA ILE A 57 0.83 17.12 -10.13
C ILE A 57 2.15 16.46 -10.57
N GLU A 58 3.21 17.26 -10.77
CA GLU A 58 4.55 16.78 -11.19
C GLU A 58 5.17 15.77 -10.21
N LYS A 59 4.81 15.80 -8.91
CA LYS A 59 5.26 14.82 -7.90
C LYS A 59 4.42 13.55 -7.88
N ILE A 60 3.13 13.64 -8.15
CA ILE A 60 2.18 12.54 -8.07
C ILE A 60 2.12 11.75 -9.38
N GLU A 61 2.30 12.42 -10.52
CA GLU A 61 2.25 11.82 -11.85
C GLU A 61 3.16 10.58 -12.00
N PRO A 62 4.44 10.58 -11.56
CA PRO A 62 5.28 9.38 -11.64
C PRO A 62 4.75 8.20 -10.80
N ILE A 63 4.10 8.48 -9.66
CA ILE A 63 3.49 7.45 -8.81
C ILE A 63 2.27 6.85 -9.51
N VAL A 64 1.43 7.70 -10.09
CA VAL A 64 0.23 7.32 -10.84
C VAL A 64 0.62 6.46 -12.05
N ALA A 65 1.63 6.89 -12.81
CA ALA A 65 2.16 6.17 -13.97
C ALA A 65 2.70 4.79 -13.57
N ARG A 66 3.50 4.72 -12.50
CA ARG A 66 4.04 3.45 -12.02
C ARG A 66 2.96 2.46 -11.60
N LEU A 67 1.83 2.97 -11.11
CA LEU A 67 0.70 2.15 -10.68
C LEU A 67 -0.33 1.89 -11.81
N GLY A 68 -0.10 2.36 -13.03
CA GLY A 68 -1.00 2.21 -14.17
C GLY A 68 -2.36 2.86 -13.91
N LEU A 69 -2.35 4.11 -13.46
CA LEU A 69 -3.53 4.91 -13.14
C LEU A 69 -3.53 6.27 -13.85
N GLU A 70 -2.77 6.40 -14.95
CA GLU A 70 -2.58 7.67 -15.67
C GLU A 70 -3.91 8.22 -16.17
N ASP A 71 -4.70 7.35 -16.78
CA ASP A 71 -5.99 7.72 -17.37
C ASP A 71 -7.04 8.09 -16.29
N GLU A 72 -6.86 7.57 -15.06
CA GLU A 72 -7.76 7.79 -13.94
C GLU A 72 -7.32 8.90 -12.98
N MET A 73 -6.20 9.57 -13.23
CA MET A 73 -5.60 10.52 -12.28
C MET A 73 -6.59 11.53 -11.70
N PHE A 74 -7.52 12.01 -12.51
CA PHE A 74 -8.55 12.97 -12.10
C PHE A 74 -9.95 12.35 -11.95
N THR A 75 -10.08 11.03 -12.11
CA THR A 75 -11.33 10.29 -11.93
C THR A 75 -11.67 10.16 -10.44
N PRO A 76 -12.92 10.40 -10.02
CA PRO A 76 -13.36 10.18 -8.65
C PRO A 76 -13.15 8.73 -8.20
N ALA A 77 -12.64 8.52 -6.98
CA ALA A 77 -12.36 7.19 -6.47
C ALA A 77 -13.60 6.28 -6.37
N GLY A 78 -14.80 6.88 -6.35
CA GLY A 78 -16.06 6.14 -6.39
C GLY A 78 -16.36 5.43 -7.71
N GLU A 79 -15.74 5.88 -8.81
CA GLU A 79 -15.93 5.35 -10.17
C GLU A 79 -14.87 4.28 -10.53
N LEU A 80 -13.85 4.11 -9.68
CA LEU A 80 -12.76 3.17 -9.90
C LEU A 80 -13.18 1.72 -9.65
N SER A 81 -12.53 0.78 -10.33
CA SER A 81 -12.58 -0.64 -10.02
C SER A 81 -11.94 -0.94 -8.64
N GLY A 82 -12.15 -2.15 -8.11
CA GLY A 82 -11.53 -2.58 -6.85
C GLY A 82 -10.01 -2.48 -6.88
N GLY A 83 -9.39 -2.99 -7.95
CA GLY A 83 -7.93 -2.93 -8.12
C GLY A 83 -7.40 -1.52 -8.30
N GLN A 84 -8.11 -0.64 -9.02
CA GLN A 84 -7.72 0.77 -9.15
C GLN A 84 -7.79 1.49 -7.81
N ARG A 85 -8.81 1.23 -6.98
CA ARG A 85 -8.89 1.78 -5.62
C ARG A 85 -7.74 1.30 -4.75
N GLN A 86 -7.41 0.02 -4.80
CA GLN A 86 -6.29 -0.52 -4.03
C GLN A 86 -4.96 0.09 -4.44
N ARG A 87 -4.70 0.20 -5.75
CA ARG A 87 -3.50 0.88 -6.28
C ARG A 87 -3.47 2.37 -5.88
N THR A 88 -4.61 3.05 -5.83
CA THR A 88 -4.69 4.44 -5.33
C THR A 88 -4.28 4.54 -3.86
N ALA A 89 -4.69 3.58 -3.01
CA ALA A 89 -4.26 3.54 -1.60
C ALA A 89 -2.76 3.28 -1.45
N VAL A 90 -2.20 2.42 -2.29
CA VAL A 90 -0.73 2.24 -2.39
C VAL A 90 -0.07 3.55 -2.82
N GLY A 91 -0.58 4.24 -3.84
CA GLY A 91 -0.06 5.53 -4.29
C GLY A 91 -0.06 6.58 -3.17
N ARG A 92 -1.09 6.59 -2.33
CA ARG A 92 -1.14 7.46 -1.14
C ARG A 92 0.00 7.15 -0.16
N ALA A 93 0.29 5.87 0.08
CA ALA A 93 1.41 5.46 0.93
C ALA A 93 2.75 5.87 0.30
N LEU A 94 2.97 5.58 -0.99
CA LEU A 94 4.19 5.95 -1.71
C LEU A 94 4.42 7.48 -1.67
N TYR A 95 3.37 8.28 -1.84
CA TYR A 95 3.46 9.73 -1.75
C TYR A 95 3.72 10.21 -0.32
N GLN A 96 3.17 9.54 0.69
CA GLN A 96 3.42 9.84 2.10
C GLN A 96 4.90 9.72 2.45
N GLN A 97 5.61 8.72 1.90
CA GLN A 97 6.98 8.34 2.22
C GLN A 97 7.16 7.92 3.69
N GLY A 98 8.35 7.45 4.04
CA GLY A 98 8.70 7.01 5.39
C GLY A 98 9.71 5.88 5.33
N ASP A 99 10.20 5.44 6.50
CA ASP A 99 11.17 4.36 6.59
C ASP A 99 10.49 2.99 6.60
N VAL A 100 9.22 2.95 7.06
CA VAL A 100 8.46 1.70 7.26
C VAL A 100 7.10 1.79 6.59
N VAL A 101 6.69 0.74 5.89
CA VAL A 101 5.31 0.56 5.43
C VAL A 101 4.69 -0.69 6.05
N LEU A 102 3.43 -0.56 6.46
CA LEU A 102 2.60 -1.66 6.93
C LEU A 102 1.48 -1.86 5.91
N GLY A 103 1.41 -3.02 5.27
CA GLY A 103 0.39 -3.36 4.29
C GLY A 103 -0.49 -4.52 4.75
N ASP A 104 -1.80 -4.32 4.67
CA ASP A 104 -2.79 -5.37 4.93
C ASP A 104 -3.44 -5.74 3.60
N GLU A 105 -3.02 -6.86 3.03
CA GLU A 105 -3.43 -7.37 1.72
C GLU A 105 -3.32 -6.32 0.57
N PRO A 106 -2.16 -5.69 0.38
CA PRO A 106 -2.02 -4.54 -0.53
C PRO A 106 -2.29 -4.86 -2.01
N VAL A 107 -2.41 -6.13 -2.38
CA VAL A 107 -2.58 -6.60 -3.77
C VAL A 107 -3.74 -7.58 -3.95
N SER A 108 -4.63 -7.76 -2.96
CA SER A 108 -5.71 -8.77 -3.00
C SER A 108 -6.74 -8.56 -4.11
N ALA A 109 -6.95 -7.33 -4.57
CA ALA A 109 -7.90 -6.97 -5.63
C ALA A 109 -7.21 -6.69 -6.99
N VAL A 110 -5.92 -7.02 -7.12
CA VAL A 110 -5.09 -6.69 -8.30
C VAL A 110 -4.72 -7.99 -9.02
N ASP A 111 -4.69 -7.99 -10.35
CA ASP A 111 -4.22 -9.14 -11.12
C ASP A 111 -2.73 -9.43 -10.91
N GLY A 112 -2.30 -10.66 -11.21
CA GLY A 112 -0.96 -11.15 -10.86
C GLY A 112 0.20 -10.35 -11.46
N HIS A 113 0.03 -9.74 -12.65
CA HIS A 113 1.06 -8.90 -13.26
C HIS A 113 1.14 -7.54 -12.53
N GLN A 114 0.00 -6.91 -12.31
CA GLN A 114 -0.08 -5.63 -11.61
C GLN A 114 0.30 -5.78 -10.13
N ALA A 115 -0.01 -6.91 -9.49
CA ALA A 115 0.40 -7.20 -8.12
C ALA A 115 1.92 -7.13 -7.94
N ARG A 116 2.68 -7.69 -8.89
CA ARG A 116 4.15 -7.60 -8.88
C ARG A 116 4.63 -6.17 -9.02
N THR A 117 4.09 -5.40 -9.97
CA THR A 117 4.42 -3.98 -10.16
C THR A 117 4.17 -3.16 -8.88
N VAL A 118 3.07 -3.44 -8.18
CA VAL A 118 2.73 -2.77 -6.91
C VAL A 118 3.73 -3.14 -5.81
N LEU A 119 4.07 -4.43 -5.68
CA LEU A 119 5.03 -4.89 -4.67
C LEU A 119 6.44 -4.36 -4.95
N ASP A 120 6.87 -4.32 -6.21
CA ASP A 120 8.13 -3.70 -6.63
C ASP A 120 8.16 -2.22 -6.23
N ALA A 121 7.07 -1.49 -6.47
CA ALA A 121 6.97 -0.08 -6.09
C ALA A 121 7.06 0.14 -4.57
N ILE A 122 6.48 -0.76 -3.78
CA ILE A 122 6.55 -0.72 -2.32
C ILE A 122 7.98 -1.05 -1.85
N ALA A 123 8.58 -2.12 -2.37
CA ALA A 123 9.92 -2.57 -1.97
C ALA A 123 11.02 -1.54 -2.28
N GLU A 124 10.88 -0.82 -3.39
CA GLU A 124 11.83 0.24 -3.75
C GLU A 124 11.64 1.53 -2.93
N ALA A 125 10.44 1.80 -2.45
CA ALA A 125 10.12 3.05 -1.76
C ALA A 125 10.40 3.02 -0.26
N TYR A 126 10.50 1.83 0.35
CA TYR A 126 10.60 1.66 1.80
C TYR A 126 11.74 0.72 2.19
N GLU A 127 12.51 1.11 3.20
CA GLU A 127 13.59 0.27 3.76
C GLU A 127 13.03 -0.93 4.52
N THR A 128 11.92 -0.74 5.21
CA THR A 128 11.26 -1.81 5.97
C THR A 128 9.81 -1.98 5.51
N VAL A 129 9.50 -3.19 5.04
CA VAL A 129 8.17 -3.55 4.54
C VAL A 129 7.59 -4.68 5.38
N VAL A 130 6.41 -4.48 5.96
CA VAL A 130 5.66 -5.50 6.70
C VAL A 130 4.30 -5.69 6.03
N LEU A 131 4.06 -6.88 5.49
CA LEU A 131 2.84 -7.19 4.74
C LEU A 131 2.09 -8.36 5.40
N ALA A 132 0.78 -8.22 5.55
CA ALA A 132 -0.10 -9.35 5.72
C ALA A 132 -0.57 -9.78 4.32
N MET A 133 -0.36 -11.05 3.97
CA MET A 133 -0.64 -11.58 2.64
C MET A 133 -1.25 -12.97 2.73
N HIS A 134 -2.13 -13.29 1.78
CA HIS A 134 -2.67 -14.65 1.59
C HIS A 134 -2.04 -15.37 0.40
N ASP A 135 -1.45 -14.63 -0.53
CA ASP A 135 -0.76 -15.22 -1.69
C ASP A 135 0.63 -15.72 -1.28
N VAL A 136 0.76 -17.04 -1.20
CA VAL A 136 1.98 -17.73 -0.79
C VAL A 136 3.13 -17.50 -1.77
N ASP A 137 2.85 -17.50 -3.08
CA ASP A 137 3.88 -17.31 -4.09
C ASP A 137 4.45 -15.89 -4.07
N LEU A 138 3.60 -14.89 -3.88
CA LEU A 138 4.04 -13.51 -3.70
C LEU A 138 4.77 -13.32 -2.37
N ALA A 139 4.31 -13.95 -1.29
CA ALA A 139 4.99 -13.87 0.00
C ALA A 139 6.42 -14.44 -0.10
N LEU A 140 6.60 -15.61 -0.71
CA LEU A 140 7.92 -16.21 -0.93
C LEU A 140 8.82 -15.37 -1.84
N ALA A 141 8.25 -14.71 -2.85
CA ALA A 141 9.01 -13.95 -3.83
C ALA A 141 9.45 -12.55 -3.35
N TYR A 142 8.69 -11.95 -2.43
CA TYR A 142 8.83 -10.53 -2.06
C TYR A 142 9.24 -10.28 -0.61
N THR A 143 9.48 -11.33 0.19
CA THR A 143 9.86 -11.14 1.60
C THR A 143 11.12 -11.91 1.95
N ASP A 144 11.92 -11.36 2.87
CA ASP A 144 13.11 -12.03 3.40
C ASP A 144 12.77 -12.96 4.57
N ARG A 145 11.66 -12.71 5.27
CA ARG A 145 11.22 -13.45 6.44
C ARG A 145 9.71 -13.59 6.46
N ILE A 146 9.25 -14.78 6.77
CA ILE A 146 7.83 -15.11 6.87
C ILE A 146 7.49 -15.51 8.30
N VAL A 147 6.43 -14.89 8.82
CA VAL A 147 5.84 -15.21 10.13
C VAL A 147 4.44 -15.76 9.91
N GLY A 148 4.28 -17.06 10.08
CA GLY A 148 2.99 -17.76 9.97
C GLY A 148 2.18 -17.62 11.25
N LEU A 149 0.93 -17.20 11.11
CA LEU A 149 -0.03 -17.03 12.21
C LEU A 149 -1.19 -18.00 12.04
N ASN A 150 -1.49 -18.77 13.09
CA ASN A 150 -2.68 -19.63 13.15
C ASN A 150 -3.32 -19.54 14.55
N GLY A 151 -4.64 -19.33 14.60
CA GLY A 151 -5.37 -19.20 15.87
C GLY A 151 -4.83 -18.11 16.80
N GLY A 152 -4.29 -17.03 16.25
CA GLY A 152 -3.70 -15.91 17.01
C GLY A 152 -2.32 -16.20 17.60
N ARG A 153 -1.67 -17.29 17.20
CA ARG A 153 -0.33 -17.68 17.65
C ARG A 153 0.64 -17.71 16.48
N VAL A 154 1.89 -17.39 16.77
CA VAL A 154 2.99 -17.62 15.83
C VAL A 154 3.27 -19.13 15.79
N VAL A 155 3.09 -19.73 14.63
CA VAL A 155 3.33 -21.17 14.39
C VAL A 155 4.54 -21.40 13.48
N MET A 156 4.99 -20.36 12.78
CA MET A 156 6.18 -20.37 11.93
C MET A 156 6.88 -19.01 12.01
N ASP A 157 8.18 -19.01 12.01
CA ASP A 157 9.03 -17.83 11.91
C ASP A 157 10.37 -18.23 11.29
N ALA A 158 10.54 -17.95 9.99
CA ALA A 158 11.70 -18.42 9.24
C ALA A 158 12.08 -17.46 8.08
N PRO A 159 13.35 -17.47 7.62
CA PRO A 159 13.74 -16.85 6.37
C PRO A 159 12.99 -17.47 5.20
N SER A 160 12.50 -16.65 4.27
CA SER A 160 11.75 -17.11 3.08
C SER A 160 12.57 -18.05 2.20
N SER A 161 13.89 -17.83 2.11
CA SER A 161 14.82 -18.64 1.33
C SER A 161 14.89 -20.12 1.74
N GLY A 162 14.47 -20.44 2.96
CA GLY A 162 14.41 -21.82 3.48
C GLY A 162 13.03 -22.48 3.40
N LEU A 163 12.02 -21.76 2.85
CA LEU A 163 10.64 -22.22 2.81
C LEU A 163 10.21 -22.58 1.39
N THR A 164 9.34 -23.57 1.31
CA THR A 164 8.64 -23.96 0.08
C THR A 164 7.16 -23.60 0.19
N ARG A 165 6.46 -23.59 -0.95
CA ARG A 165 5.01 -23.41 -0.98
C ARG A 165 4.30 -24.42 -0.07
N GLY A 166 4.72 -25.71 -0.08
CA GLY A 166 4.12 -26.76 0.75
C GLY A 166 4.23 -26.49 2.26
N ASP A 167 5.33 -25.86 2.71
CA ASP A 167 5.48 -25.48 4.12
C ASP A 167 4.42 -24.44 4.54
N LEU A 168 4.11 -23.49 3.65
CA LEU A 168 3.12 -22.44 3.91
C LEU A 168 1.68 -22.94 3.72
N ASP A 169 1.40 -23.78 2.72
CA ASP A 169 0.08 -24.36 2.53
C ASP A 169 -0.37 -25.16 3.77
N SER A 170 0.57 -25.82 4.46
CA SER A 170 0.31 -26.56 5.70
C SER A 170 -0.22 -25.66 6.85
N LEU A 171 -0.05 -24.35 6.80
CA LEU A 171 -0.59 -23.41 7.80
C LEU A 171 -2.11 -23.24 7.67
N TYR A 172 -2.67 -23.50 6.48
CA TYR A 172 -4.09 -23.33 6.18
C TYR A 172 -4.90 -24.63 6.32
N GLU A 173 -4.22 -25.79 6.39
CA GLU A 173 -4.87 -27.11 6.46
C GLU A 173 -5.28 -27.57 7.87
N ARG A 174 -5.23 -26.67 8.87
CA ARG A 174 -5.53 -27.03 10.27
C ARG A 174 -6.74 -26.28 10.82
#